data_dd191de9ee50656054fada6d284f3a70
#
_entry.id   dd191de9ee50656054fada6d284f3a70
#
_cell.length_a   1.000
_cell.length_b   1.000
_cell.length_c   1.000
_cell.angle_alpha   90.00
_cell.angle_beta   90.00
_cell.angle_gamma   90.00
#
_symmetry.space_group_name_H-M   'P 1'
#
loop_
_entity.id
_entity.type
_entity.pdbx_description
1 polymer ?
#
loop_
_entity_poly.entity_id
_entity_poly.type
_entity_poly.pdbx_seq_one_letter_code
_entity_poly.pdbx_strand_id
1 'polypeptide(L)'
;MKKMKTFVLLIFIPIMTLFNSLNAKELRLNEVNNLNSKVFFMRHALAPGNGDPENFKLNDCSTQRNLSNEGIYQARKISNEFKKYSVKFTKVFSSYWCRCYETVKSMGLKNYELHPGLNSFYQNYANKKEVLRDLRDLISFLDKEKGPYLFVTHYVVIGSYTNIFPVSGGIVVHDLNSQINNKLQLF
;
A
#
# COMPACT_ATOMS: atom_id res chain seq x y z
N MET A 1 -56.69 22.01 47.60
CA MET A 1 -56.29 21.73 46.22
C MET A 1 -54.77 21.43 46.23
N LYS A 2 -54.36 20.12 46.18
CA LYS A 2 -52.95 19.71 46.14
C LYS A 2 -52.48 19.68 44.65
N LYS A 3 -51.50 20.52 44.32
CA LYS A 3 -50.87 20.47 43.00
C LYS A 3 -49.95 19.26 42.95
N MET A 4 -50.28 18.31 42.07
CA MET A 4 -49.46 17.15 41.73
C MET A 4 -48.33 17.62 40.79
N LYS A 5 -47.07 17.49 41.21
CA LYS A 5 -45.90 17.77 40.37
C LYS A 5 -45.58 16.51 39.57
N THR A 6 -45.81 16.57 38.25
CA THR A 6 -45.43 15.51 37.34
C THR A 6 -43.90 15.53 37.15
N PHE A 7 -43.24 14.48 37.61
CA PHE A 7 -41.79 14.28 37.44
C PHE A 7 -41.54 13.55 36.11
N VAL A 8 -41.08 14.28 35.12
CA VAL A 8 -40.67 13.68 33.82
C VAL A 8 -39.27 13.08 33.98
N LEU A 9 -39.19 11.75 34.02
CA LEU A 9 -37.95 11.00 34.05
C LEU A 9 -37.38 10.93 32.63
N LEU A 10 -36.39 11.77 32.31
CA LEU A 10 -35.62 11.68 31.06
C LEU A 10 -34.68 10.48 31.15
N ILE A 11 -35.09 9.40 30.49
CA ILE A 11 -34.21 8.21 30.32
C ILE A 11 -33.17 8.58 29.28
N PHE A 12 -31.93 8.83 29.74
CA PHE A 12 -30.76 8.97 28.90
C PHE A 12 -30.33 7.58 28.43
N ILE A 13 -30.68 7.17 27.22
CA ILE A 13 -30.16 5.96 26.59
C ILE A 13 -28.79 6.32 26.01
N PRO A 14 -27.68 5.78 26.55
CA PRO A 14 -26.38 5.98 25.92
C PRO A 14 -26.38 5.25 24.56
N ILE A 15 -26.30 6.01 23.47
CA ILE A 15 -26.00 5.45 22.15
C ILE A 15 -24.57 4.92 22.21
N MET A 16 -24.46 3.64 22.50
CA MET A 16 -23.20 2.90 22.42
C MET A 16 -22.89 2.72 20.92
N THR A 17 -22.19 3.69 20.33
CA THR A 17 -21.65 3.55 19.00
C THR A 17 -20.63 2.42 19.03
N LEU A 18 -21.03 1.26 18.52
CA LEU A 18 -20.13 0.15 18.22
C LEU A 18 -19.14 0.67 17.15
N PHE A 19 -18.00 1.17 17.60
CA PHE A 19 -16.83 1.31 16.74
C PHE A 19 -16.38 -0.13 16.38
N ASN A 20 -16.95 -0.67 15.29
CA ASN A 20 -16.34 -1.77 14.60
C ASN A 20 -14.98 -1.26 14.09
N SER A 21 -13.91 -1.51 14.82
CA SER A 21 -12.57 -1.42 14.27
C SER A 21 -12.53 -2.43 13.12
N LEU A 22 -12.64 -1.93 11.90
CA LEU A 22 -12.39 -2.71 10.69
C LEU A 22 -10.91 -3.12 10.71
N ASN A 23 -10.61 -4.18 11.45
CA ASN A 23 -9.32 -4.83 11.35
C ASN A 23 -9.18 -5.29 9.89
N ALA A 24 -8.18 -4.76 9.20
CA ALA A 24 -7.87 -5.19 7.85
C ALA A 24 -7.71 -6.71 7.84
N LYS A 25 -8.56 -7.40 7.09
CA LYS A 25 -8.51 -8.86 6.96
C LYS A 25 -7.18 -9.25 6.33
N GLU A 26 -6.58 -10.31 6.82
CA GLU A 26 -5.43 -10.94 6.18
C GLU A 26 -5.95 -11.95 5.16
N LEU A 27 -5.57 -11.77 3.89
CA LEU A 27 -5.98 -12.63 2.77
C LEU A 27 -4.78 -13.44 2.28
N ARG A 28 -5.03 -14.69 1.88
CA ARG A 28 -4.09 -15.45 1.04
C ARG A 28 -4.32 -15.12 -0.44
N LEU A 29 -3.31 -15.33 -1.26
CA LEU A 29 -3.39 -14.97 -2.68
C LEU A 29 -4.52 -15.69 -3.43
N ASN A 30 -4.81 -16.94 -3.06
CA ASN A 30 -5.93 -17.71 -3.60
C ASN A 30 -7.33 -17.25 -3.15
N GLU A 31 -7.39 -16.38 -2.13
CA GLU A 31 -8.64 -15.79 -1.63
C GLU A 31 -8.93 -14.43 -2.26
N VAL A 32 -8.00 -13.90 -3.07
CA VAL A 32 -8.19 -12.63 -3.77
C VAL A 32 -9.06 -12.84 -4.99
N ASN A 33 -10.35 -12.55 -4.85
CA ASN A 33 -11.33 -12.63 -5.93
C ASN A 33 -11.27 -11.40 -6.84
N ASN A 34 -11.71 -11.55 -8.10
CA ASN A 34 -11.78 -10.46 -9.08
C ASN A 34 -10.48 -9.64 -9.17
N LEU A 35 -9.42 -10.27 -9.64
CA LEU A 35 -8.09 -9.64 -9.76
C LEU A 35 -8.11 -8.37 -10.60
N ASN A 36 -9.04 -8.26 -11.57
CA ASN A 36 -9.11 -7.12 -12.48
C ASN A 36 -9.34 -5.77 -11.76
N SER A 37 -10.06 -5.80 -10.64
CA SER A 37 -10.30 -4.59 -9.85
C SER A 37 -9.27 -4.34 -8.73
N LYS A 38 -8.11 -5.00 -8.74
CA LYS A 38 -7.16 -4.92 -7.63
C LYS A 38 -5.91 -4.13 -7.96
N VAL A 39 -5.50 -3.33 -6.97
CA VAL A 39 -4.17 -2.73 -6.88
C VAL A 39 -3.42 -3.42 -5.75
N PHE A 40 -2.27 -3.99 -6.07
CA PHE A 40 -1.34 -4.57 -5.12
C PHE A 40 -0.31 -3.50 -4.74
N PHE A 41 -0.47 -2.88 -3.59
CA PHE A 41 0.53 -2.00 -3.02
C PHE A 41 1.61 -2.82 -2.33
N MET A 42 2.79 -2.83 -2.88
CA MET A 42 3.94 -3.54 -2.32
C MET A 42 4.96 -2.54 -1.75
N ARG A 43 5.31 -2.68 -0.48
CA ARG A 43 6.50 -2.02 0.02
C ARG A 43 7.73 -2.63 -0.65
N HIS A 44 8.68 -1.79 -1.06
CA HIS A 44 9.96 -2.27 -1.58
C HIS A 44 10.55 -3.40 -0.73
N ALA A 45 11.28 -4.30 -1.33
CA ALA A 45 11.93 -5.42 -0.66
C ALA A 45 12.95 -4.93 0.39
N LEU A 46 13.53 -5.85 1.12
CA LEU A 46 14.42 -5.54 2.25
C LEU A 46 15.60 -4.66 1.81
N ALA A 47 15.62 -3.45 2.38
CA ALA A 47 16.71 -2.51 2.31
C ALA A 47 17.10 -2.18 3.76
N PRO A 48 18.22 -2.70 4.30
CA PRO A 48 18.60 -2.53 5.69
C PRO A 48 18.81 -1.07 6.09
N GLY A 49 18.57 -0.75 7.36
CA GLY A 49 18.70 0.59 7.90
C GLY A 49 17.40 1.39 7.86
N ASN A 50 17.47 2.66 8.21
CA ASN A 50 16.34 3.59 8.29
C ASN A 50 16.67 4.88 7.56
N GLY A 51 15.72 5.40 6.79
CA GLY A 51 15.90 6.61 6.00
C GLY A 51 16.88 6.45 4.82
N ASP A 52 17.26 7.57 4.26
CA ASP A 52 18.31 7.68 3.24
C ASP A 52 19.47 8.55 3.80
N PRO A 53 20.70 8.46 3.28
CA PRO A 53 21.83 9.28 3.70
C PRO A 53 21.60 10.78 3.51
N GLU A 54 22.31 11.63 4.24
CA GLU A 54 22.17 13.08 4.15
C GLU A 54 22.49 13.65 2.75
N ASN A 55 23.40 12.99 2.01
CA ASN A 55 23.75 13.35 0.64
C ASN A 55 22.81 12.78 -0.43
N PHE A 56 21.62 12.34 -0.03
CA PHE A 56 20.62 11.74 -0.90
C PHE A 56 20.37 12.54 -2.18
N LYS A 57 20.39 11.83 -3.32
CA LYS A 57 19.97 12.33 -4.64
C LYS A 57 19.08 11.31 -5.31
N LEU A 58 17.89 11.74 -5.77
CA LEU A 58 16.88 10.84 -6.34
C LEU A 58 17.36 10.08 -7.58
N ASN A 59 18.21 10.70 -8.37
CA ASN A 59 18.75 10.14 -9.63
C ASN A 59 20.11 9.44 -9.47
N ASP A 60 20.60 9.26 -8.24
CA ASP A 60 21.88 8.63 -7.95
C ASP A 60 21.74 7.56 -6.87
N CYS A 61 21.69 6.29 -7.31
CA CYS A 61 21.53 5.14 -6.40
C CYS A 61 22.69 4.99 -5.40
N SER A 62 23.88 5.49 -5.69
CA SER A 62 25.02 5.40 -4.78
C SER A 62 24.81 6.25 -3.51
N THR A 63 23.91 7.22 -3.57
CA THR A 63 23.53 8.10 -2.45
C THR A 63 22.26 7.65 -1.73
N GLN A 64 21.73 6.48 -2.08
CA GLN A 64 20.48 5.98 -1.51
C GLN A 64 20.69 4.71 -0.68
N ARG A 65 19.78 4.46 0.23
CA ARG A 65 19.65 3.18 0.88
C ARG A 65 19.05 2.16 -0.09
N ASN A 66 19.83 1.16 -0.49
CA ASN A 66 19.48 0.19 -1.52
C ASN A 66 19.09 -1.17 -0.95
N LEU A 67 18.61 -2.08 -1.82
CA LEU A 67 18.29 -3.45 -1.45
C LEU A 67 19.56 -4.19 -1.00
N SER A 68 19.42 -5.06 -0.01
CA SER A 68 20.40 -6.09 0.28
C SER A 68 20.24 -7.30 -0.66
N ASN A 69 21.19 -8.23 -0.62
CA ASN A 69 21.07 -9.51 -1.33
C ASN A 69 19.82 -10.29 -0.88
N GLU A 70 19.50 -10.25 0.41
CA GLU A 70 18.28 -10.84 0.98
C GLU A 70 17.03 -10.16 0.43
N GLY A 71 17.08 -8.82 0.23
CA GLY A 71 16.00 -8.08 -0.40
C GLY A 71 15.79 -8.48 -1.85
N ILE A 72 16.87 -8.64 -2.61
CA ILE A 72 16.81 -9.15 -4.00
C ILE A 72 16.19 -10.55 -4.02
N TYR A 73 16.64 -11.43 -3.13
CA TYR A 73 16.07 -12.78 -3.00
C TYR A 73 14.60 -12.76 -2.59
N GLN A 74 14.22 -11.89 -1.62
CA GLN A 74 12.84 -11.68 -1.20
C GLN A 74 11.95 -11.28 -2.38
N ALA A 75 12.38 -10.32 -3.21
CA ALA A 75 11.62 -9.87 -4.38
C ALA A 75 11.40 -11.01 -5.39
N ARG A 76 12.41 -11.83 -5.64
CA ARG A 76 12.32 -13.02 -6.50
C ARG A 76 11.33 -14.05 -5.94
N LYS A 77 11.38 -14.31 -4.63
CA LYS A 77 10.47 -15.23 -3.94
C LYS A 77 9.02 -14.75 -4.06
N ILE A 78 8.75 -13.47 -3.84
CA ILE A 78 7.43 -12.85 -4.01
C ILE A 78 6.93 -13.02 -5.45
N SER A 79 7.79 -12.76 -6.45
CA SER A 79 7.44 -12.97 -7.85
C SER A 79 7.06 -14.41 -8.17
N ASN A 80 7.76 -15.39 -7.59
CA ASN A 80 7.45 -16.80 -7.77
C ASN A 80 6.09 -17.19 -7.21
N GLU A 81 5.68 -16.60 -6.06
CA GLU A 81 4.32 -16.80 -5.54
C GLU A 81 3.26 -16.23 -6.48
N PHE A 82 3.44 -15.03 -7.02
CA PHE A 82 2.51 -14.50 -8.02
C PHE A 82 2.41 -15.40 -9.27
N LYS A 83 3.55 -15.93 -9.75
CA LYS A 83 3.56 -16.88 -10.90
C LYS A 83 2.82 -18.18 -10.57
N LYS A 84 3.03 -18.74 -9.38
CA LYS A 84 2.37 -19.97 -8.91
C LYS A 84 0.85 -19.85 -8.95
N TYR A 85 0.31 -18.68 -8.62
CA TYR A 85 -1.13 -18.39 -8.67
C TYR A 85 -1.55 -17.73 -9.99
N SER A 86 -0.70 -17.75 -11.02
CA SER A 86 -0.98 -17.17 -12.35
C SER A 86 -1.37 -15.70 -12.34
N VAL A 87 -0.95 -14.94 -11.34
CA VAL A 87 -1.19 -13.49 -11.27
C VAL A 87 -0.26 -12.77 -12.24
N LYS A 88 -0.86 -12.11 -13.24
CA LYS A 88 -0.17 -11.32 -14.26
C LYS A 88 -0.62 -9.86 -14.12
N PHE A 89 0.31 -8.98 -13.77
CA PHE A 89 0.01 -7.55 -13.66
C PHE A 89 -0.12 -6.92 -15.04
N THR A 90 -1.21 -6.20 -15.27
CA THR A 90 -1.46 -5.47 -16.53
C THR A 90 -0.57 -4.24 -16.64
N LYS A 91 -0.40 -3.53 -15.53
CA LYS A 91 0.56 -2.42 -15.41
C LYS A 91 1.30 -2.51 -14.07
N VAL A 92 2.54 -2.08 -14.10
CA VAL A 92 3.42 -2.01 -12.93
C VAL A 92 3.92 -0.58 -12.81
N PHE A 93 3.73 0.01 -11.63
CA PHE A 93 4.24 1.34 -11.30
C PHE A 93 5.22 1.26 -10.15
N SER A 94 6.21 2.11 -10.16
CA SER A 94 7.22 2.20 -9.11
C SER A 94 7.50 3.63 -8.71
N SER A 95 7.88 3.82 -7.45
CA SER A 95 8.55 5.04 -7.00
C SER A 95 9.86 5.25 -7.76
N TYR A 96 10.31 6.50 -7.84
CA TYR A 96 11.62 6.89 -8.38
C TYR A 96 12.80 6.42 -7.51
N TRP A 97 12.58 5.98 -6.25
CA TRP A 97 13.65 5.48 -5.38
C TRP A 97 14.23 4.17 -5.89
N CYS A 98 15.55 4.06 -5.88
CA CYS A 98 16.28 2.91 -6.42
C CYS A 98 15.78 1.58 -5.82
N ARG A 99 15.60 1.49 -4.51
CA ARG A 99 15.07 0.28 -3.86
C ARG A 99 13.68 -0.16 -4.34
N CYS A 100 12.86 0.77 -4.86
CA CYS A 100 11.54 0.42 -5.39
C CYS A 100 11.65 -0.19 -6.79
N TYR A 101 12.26 0.50 -7.75
CA TYR A 101 12.36 -0.07 -9.09
C TYR A 101 13.35 -1.24 -9.16
N GLU A 102 14.37 -1.32 -8.30
CA GLU A 102 15.21 -2.52 -8.19
C GLU A 102 14.42 -3.71 -7.61
N THR A 103 13.42 -3.48 -6.75
CA THR A 103 12.47 -4.53 -6.35
C THR A 103 11.71 -5.05 -7.58
N VAL A 104 11.17 -4.15 -8.42
CA VAL A 104 10.46 -4.52 -9.66
C VAL A 104 11.36 -5.32 -10.60
N LYS A 105 12.59 -4.86 -10.83
CA LYS A 105 13.59 -5.56 -11.67
C LYS A 105 13.93 -6.95 -11.09
N SER A 106 14.12 -7.03 -9.77
CA SER A 106 14.43 -8.29 -9.08
C SER A 106 13.27 -9.29 -9.14
N MET A 107 12.02 -8.83 -9.27
CA MET A 107 10.86 -9.67 -9.56
C MET A 107 10.85 -10.19 -11.02
N GLY A 108 11.75 -9.73 -11.87
CA GLY A 108 11.81 -10.09 -13.30
C GLY A 108 10.77 -9.34 -14.15
N LEU A 109 10.19 -8.27 -13.63
CA LEU A 109 9.23 -7.42 -14.36
C LEU A 109 10.01 -6.36 -15.15
N LYS A 110 9.89 -6.39 -16.49
CA LYS A 110 10.68 -5.52 -17.39
C LYS A 110 9.96 -4.21 -17.70
N ASN A 111 8.64 -4.26 -17.82
CA ASN A 111 7.80 -3.12 -18.19
C ASN A 111 7.20 -2.51 -16.94
N TYR A 112 7.67 -1.34 -16.53
CA TYR A 112 7.13 -0.55 -15.42
C TYR A 112 7.27 0.94 -15.71
N GLU A 113 6.40 1.71 -15.08
CA GLU A 113 6.39 3.17 -15.16
C GLU A 113 6.78 3.76 -13.80
N LEU A 114 7.64 4.79 -13.79
CA LEU A 114 7.96 5.54 -12.58
C LEU A 114 6.88 6.60 -12.35
N HIS A 115 6.38 6.72 -11.10
CA HIS A 115 5.30 7.66 -10.81
C HIS A 115 5.55 8.44 -9.51
N PRO A 116 5.40 9.80 -9.53
CA PRO A 116 5.67 10.65 -8.37
C PRO A 116 4.73 10.37 -7.18
N GLY A 117 3.50 9.94 -7.43
CA GLY A 117 2.54 9.52 -6.39
C GLY A 117 2.97 8.31 -5.57
N LEU A 118 4.06 7.64 -5.93
CA LEU A 118 4.64 6.51 -5.21
C LEU A 118 5.92 6.87 -4.46
N ASN A 119 6.37 8.13 -4.50
CA ASN A 119 7.59 8.60 -3.89
C ASN A 119 7.51 8.67 -2.36
N SER A 120 8.62 8.43 -1.68
CA SER A 120 8.70 8.56 -0.22
C SER A 120 8.65 10.02 0.20
N PHE A 121 7.79 10.34 1.13
CA PHE A 121 7.83 11.62 1.86
C PHE A 121 8.43 11.48 3.28
N TYR A 122 9.02 10.32 3.59
CA TYR A 122 9.81 10.15 4.81
C TYR A 122 11.04 11.06 4.74
N GLN A 123 11.42 11.68 5.86
CA GLN A 123 12.48 12.70 5.94
C GLN A 123 12.23 13.96 5.07
N ASN A 124 10.99 14.20 4.64
CA ASN A 124 10.59 15.37 3.82
C ASN A 124 11.27 15.48 2.44
N TYR A 125 11.79 14.38 1.89
CA TYR A 125 12.35 14.39 0.52
C TYR A 125 11.31 14.63 -0.57
N ALA A 126 10.03 14.40 -0.29
CA ALA A 126 8.91 14.78 -1.14
C ALA A 126 7.77 15.39 -0.31
N ASN A 127 6.93 16.20 -0.93
CA ASN A 127 5.76 16.79 -0.27
C ASN A 127 4.65 15.74 -0.14
N LYS A 128 4.27 15.41 1.11
CA LYS A 128 3.23 14.42 1.39
C LYS A 128 1.90 14.70 0.68
N LYS A 129 1.45 15.97 0.65
CA LYS A 129 0.16 16.33 0.04
C LYS A 129 0.17 16.10 -1.47
N GLU A 130 1.27 16.46 -2.13
CA GLU A 130 1.46 16.26 -3.57
C GLU A 130 1.54 14.77 -3.91
N VAL A 131 2.38 14.00 -3.21
CA VAL A 131 2.49 12.55 -3.42
C VAL A 131 1.13 11.86 -3.29
N LEU A 132 0.37 12.18 -2.25
CA LEU A 132 -0.94 11.54 -2.03
C LEU A 132 -2.03 12.05 -3.01
N ARG A 133 -1.93 13.28 -3.53
CA ARG A 133 -2.77 13.77 -4.62
C ARG A 133 -2.45 12.97 -5.89
N ASP A 134 -1.19 12.93 -6.30
CA ASP A 134 -0.74 12.26 -7.52
C ASP A 134 -1.04 10.75 -7.49
N LEU A 135 -0.98 10.13 -6.29
CA LEU A 135 -1.39 8.74 -6.11
C LEU A 135 -2.91 8.56 -6.33
N ARG A 136 -3.74 9.44 -5.76
CA ARG A 136 -5.19 9.37 -5.97
C ARG A 136 -5.56 9.59 -7.44
N ASP A 137 -4.90 10.53 -8.10
CA ASP A 137 -5.08 10.79 -9.52
C ASP A 137 -4.71 9.55 -10.34
N LEU A 138 -3.53 8.93 -10.09
CA LEU A 138 -3.13 7.68 -10.73
C LEU A 138 -4.20 6.60 -10.58
N ILE A 139 -4.71 6.39 -9.36
CA ILE A 139 -5.71 5.37 -9.08
C ILE A 139 -7.04 5.68 -9.79
N SER A 140 -7.42 6.96 -9.87
CA SER A 140 -8.67 7.38 -10.54
C SER A 140 -8.68 7.10 -12.04
N PHE A 141 -7.52 7.05 -12.68
CA PHE A 141 -7.34 6.73 -14.10
C PHE A 141 -7.23 5.22 -14.39
N LEU A 142 -7.18 4.37 -13.38
CA LEU A 142 -7.11 2.93 -13.59
C LEU A 142 -8.47 2.37 -14.07
N ASP A 143 -8.41 1.53 -15.09
CA ASP A 143 -9.57 0.79 -15.56
C ASP A 143 -9.85 -0.38 -14.58
N LYS A 144 -11.00 -0.35 -13.91
CA LYS A 144 -11.37 -1.32 -12.88
C LYS A 144 -11.60 -2.74 -13.41
N GLU A 145 -11.65 -2.92 -14.72
CA GLU A 145 -11.86 -4.21 -15.38
C GLU A 145 -10.58 -4.76 -16.03
N LYS A 146 -9.46 -3.98 -15.97
CA LYS A 146 -8.22 -4.35 -16.66
C LYS A 146 -7.02 -4.61 -15.76
N GLY A 147 -7.18 -4.62 -14.43
CA GLY A 147 -6.09 -5.02 -13.53
C GLY A 147 -5.76 -6.52 -13.61
N PRO A 148 -4.96 -7.05 -12.70
CA PRO A 148 -4.43 -6.38 -11.52
C PRO A 148 -3.28 -5.43 -11.83
N TYR A 149 -3.12 -4.45 -10.94
CA TYR A 149 -2.05 -3.47 -10.98
C TYR A 149 -1.06 -3.69 -9.84
N LEU A 150 0.24 -3.48 -10.08
CA LEU A 150 1.26 -3.53 -9.03
C LEU A 150 1.88 -2.14 -8.82
N PHE A 151 1.86 -1.66 -7.59
CA PHE A 151 2.47 -0.41 -7.16
C PHE A 151 3.59 -0.71 -6.16
N VAL A 152 4.85 -0.53 -6.55
CA VAL A 152 6.00 -0.71 -5.65
C VAL A 152 6.42 0.64 -5.09
N THR A 153 6.27 0.79 -3.77
CA THR A 153 6.42 2.05 -3.07
C THR A 153 6.94 1.87 -1.64
N HIS A 154 6.66 2.81 -0.75
CA HIS A 154 7.16 2.91 0.61
C HIS A 154 6.03 2.71 1.64
N TYR A 155 6.38 2.23 2.85
CA TYR A 155 5.40 2.00 3.91
C TYR A 155 4.61 3.25 4.29
N VAL A 156 5.24 4.44 4.24
CA VAL A 156 4.57 5.72 4.56
C VAL A 156 3.50 6.08 3.54
N VAL A 157 3.70 5.77 2.26
CA VAL A 157 2.73 6.00 1.18
C VAL A 157 1.58 5.02 1.33
N ILE A 158 1.89 3.72 1.46
CA ILE A 158 0.88 2.67 1.64
C ILE A 158 0.04 2.95 2.88
N GLY A 159 0.70 3.20 4.02
CA GLY A 159 0.00 3.46 5.28
C GLY A 159 -0.87 4.71 5.26
N SER A 160 -0.42 5.79 4.59
CA SER A 160 -1.22 7.01 4.48
C SER A 160 -2.42 6.89 3.54
N TYR A 161 -2.38 5.96 2.58
CA TYR A 161 -3.49 5.72 1.67
C TYR A 161 -4.46 4.64 2.19
N THR A 162 -3.92 3.54 2.72
CA THR A 162 -4.69 2.33 3.07
C THR A 162 -4.95 2.17 4.57
N ASN A 163 -4.30 2.96 5.41
CA ASN A 163 -4.22 2.80 6.87
C ASN A 163 -3.56 1.48 7.33
N ILE A 164 -2.80 0.82 6.44
CA ILE A 164 -2.05 -0.41 6.72
C ILE A 164 -0.57 -0.17 6.42
N PHE A 165 0.31 -0.41 7.40
CA PHE A 165 1.75 -0.19 7.29
C PHE A 165 2.48 -1.53 7.13
N PRO A 166 2.82 -1.95 5.89
CA PRO A 166 3.43 -3.25 5.65
C PRO A 166 4.94 -3.26 6.00
N VAL A 167 5.43 -4.44 6.36
CA VAL A 167 6.87 -4.73 6.46
C VAL A 167 7.53 -4.72 5.07
N SER A 168 8.87 -4.78 4.99
CA SER A 168 9.58 -4.89 3.70
C SER A 168 9.10 -6.08 2.89
N GLY A 169 8.77 -5.86 1.62
CA GLY A 169 8.15 -6.85 0.73
C GLY A 169 6.68 -7.16 1.04
N GLY A 170 6.13 -6.59 2.13
CA GLY A 170 4.72 -6.78 2.48
C GLY A 170 3.78 -6.07 1.49
N ILE A 171 2.59 -6.64 1.32
CA ILE A 171 1.64 -6.23 0.30
C ILE A 171 0.29 -5.93 0.95
N VAL A 172 -0.34 -4.87 0.46
CA VAL A 172 -1.74 -4.52 0.73
C VAL A 172 -2.49 -4.57 -0.57
N VAL A 173 -3.59 -5.31 -0.60
CA VAL A 173 -4.51 -5.37 -1.75
C VAL A 173 -5.61 -4.35 -1.54
N HIS A 174 -5.72 -3.40 -2.46
CA HIS A 174 -6.78 -2.41 -2.54
C HIS A 174 -7.77 -2.78 -3.63
N ASP A 175 -9.03 -2.80 -3.31
CA ASP A 175 -10.11 -3.06 -4.25
C ASP A 175 -10.67 -1.75 -4.80
N LEU A 176 -10.52 -1.52 -6.10
CA LEU A 176 -10.98 -0.31 -6.78
C LEU A 176 -12.52 -0.13 -6.76
N ASN A 177 -13.29 -1.20 -6.57
CA ASN A 177 -14.75 -1.13 -6.53
C ASN A 177 -15.28 -0.86 -5.12
N SER A 178 -14.85 -1.67 -4.15
CA SER A 178 -15.33 -1.55 -2.76
C SER A 178 -14.52 -0.58 -1.90
N GLN A 179 -13.34 -0.13 -2.38
CA GLN A 179 -12.37 0.69 -1.64
C GLN A 179 -11.85 0.03 -0.36
N ILE A 180 -11.98 -1.30 -0.24
CA ILE A 180 -11.52 -2.07 0.91
C ILE A 180 -10.03 -2.41 0.75
N ASN A 181 -9.29 -2.32 1.85
CA ASN A 181 -7.88 -2.65 1.94
C ASN A 181 -7.68 -3.89 2.81
N ASN A 182 -6.91 -4.85 2.33
CA ASN A 182 -6.56 -6.06 3.07
C ASN A 182 -5.07 -6.33 3.01
N LYS A 183 -4.49 -6.89 4.09
CA LYS A 183 -3.13 -7.42 4.04
C LYS A 183 -3.10 -8.68 3.18
N LEU A 184 -2.02 -8.87 2.42
CA LEU A 184 -1.77 -10.11 1.70
C LEU A 184 -0.71 -10.94 2.41
N GLN A 185 -1.06 -12.15 2.80
CA GLN A 185 -0.14 -13.17 3.30
C GLN A 185 0.31 -14.05 2.12
N LEU A 186 1.62 -14.02 1.82
CA LEU A 186 2.21 -14.82 0.74
C LEU A 186 2.87 -16.12 1.24
N PHE A 187 3.31 -16.14 2.51
CA PHE A 187 4.07 -17.27 3.08
C PHE A 187 3.53 -17.63 4.45
#